data_80e31abf0f9237cf66e8412510319938
#
_entry.id   80e31abf0f9237cf66e8412510319938
#
_cell.length_a   1.000
_cell.length_b   1.000
_cell.length_c   1.000
_cell.angle_alpha   90.00
_cell.angle_beta   90.00
_cell.angle_gamma   90.00
#
_symmetry.space_group_name_H-M   'P 1'
#
loop_
_entity.id
_entity.type
_entity.pdbx_description
1 polymer ?
#
loop_
_entity_poly.entity_id
_entity_poly.type
_entity_poly.pdbx_seq_one_letter_code
_entity_poly.pdbx_strand_id
1 'polypeptide(L)'
;MRANAKAETESVTGTMTGAEILIESLKRENVEIIFGYPGGAVLPIYDALYKNPIRHILAKHEQGAIHAAEGYARVSGKPGVVIATSGPGATNLITGIADAMMDSLPLVVFTGQVATSVIGSDAFQEADIIGITMPITKHNYQVRNLNDLPKIVKEAFHIATTGRPGPVLIDIPKDIANNETRPSFDHTVELPGYQPTIVPNILQIRKLTEAIETSQKPVILAGAGVLHAKASDELLAFAEETNIPVVNTLLGLGSFPADHPLFLGMGGMHGTYTANMAMYECDLLINFGARFDDRLTGNIKHFAPKAKVAHIDIDPAEIGKNVETHIPIVGDVKEALSQLLKEDKEIPEINEWLLHLEKYKRDFPLWLSDDEEGISPQRLVKMIHKFSKGEAIVSTDVGQHQMWVAQHYGFVRPNRWITSGGLGTMGFGLPAAIGAQFAEEEETVVAIVGDAGFQMTLQELAVIKEFDLPIKIFIFNNQALGMVRQWQEAFYEERYSQSLTPVQPDYVKLADSYGIRGFKVSTEKEAEEVIRETLNVRQPVLIDCRIKPMEKVFPMIAPGKGLHEMIGVKP
;
A
#
# COMPACT_ATOMS: atom_id res chain seq x y z
N MET A 1 31.47 -6.41 -13.80
CA MET A 1 31.29 -7.39 -14.90
C MET A 1 30.27 -8.42 -14.43
N ARG A 2 29.00 -8.22 -14.75
CA ARG A 2 27.95 -9.24 -14.60
C ARG A 2 27.54 -9.64 -16.00
N ALA A 3 27.67 -10.91 -16.29
CA ALA A 3 27.33 -11.50 -17.57
C ALA A 3 25.81 -11.36 -17.79
N ASN A 4 25.42 -10.67 -18.86
CA ASN A 4 24.09 -10.73 -19.43
C ASN A 4 23.89 -12.16 -19.96
N ALA A 5 23.19 -13.01 -19.23
CA ALA A 5 22.58 -14.19 -19.80
C ALA A 5 21.42 -13.70 -20.70
N LYS A 6 21.68 -13.58 -21.99
CA LYS A 6 20.63 -13.54 -22.99
C LYS A 6 19.89 -14.87 -22.89
N ALA A 7 18.66 -14.88 -22.35
CA ALA A 7 17.73 -15.96 -22.58
C ALA A 7 17.55 -16.04 -24.11
N GLU A 8 17.97 -17.12 -24.72
CA GLU A 8 17.67 -17.45 -26.11
C GLU A 8 16.14 -17.57 -26.20
N THR A 9 15.51 -16.61 -26.85
CA THR A 9 14.09 -16.65 -27.18
C THR A 9 13.90 -17.71 -28.25
N GLU A 10 13.54 -18.94 -27.85
CA GLU A 10 13.08 -19.95 -28.79
C GLU A 10 11.89 -19.39 -29.58
N SER A 11 12.02 -19.35 -30.90
CA SER A 11 10.93 -18.98 -31.78
C SER A 11 9.85 -20.07 -31.71
N VAL A 12 8.68 -19.73 -31.17
CA VAL A 12 7.53 -20.64 -31.15
C VAL A 12 7.12 -20.90 -32.61
N THR A 13 7.26 -22.14 -33.08
CA THR A 13 7.04 -22.52 -34.50
C THR A 13 5.63 -23.06 -34.78
N GLY A 14 4.73 -23.12 -33.78
CA GLY A 14 3.38 -23.68 -33.86
C GLY A 14 2.25 -22.64 -33.72
N THR A 15 1.01 -23.09 -33.96
CA THR A 15 -0.19 -22.35 -33.56
C THR A 15 -0.42 -22.49 -32.07
N MET A 16 -0.95 -21.44 -31.45
CA MET A 16 -1.31 -21.40 -30.03
C MET A 16 -2.70 -20.79 -29.87
N THR A 17 -3.44 -21.27 -28.89
CA THR A 17 -4.70 -20.63 -28.48
C THR A 17 -4.42 -19.29 -27.78
N GLY A 18 -5.42 -18.40 -27.74
CA GLY A 18 -5.29 -17.14 -27.02
C GLY A 18 -4.95 -17.33 -25.53
N ALA A 19 -5.48 -18.39 -24.93
CA ALA A 19 -5.15 -18.76 -23.56
C ALA A 19 -3.67 -19.17 -23.41
N GLU A 20 -3.14 -19.99 -24.31
CA GLU A 20 -1.71 -20.37 -24.30
C GLU A 20 -0.80 -19.17 -24.56
N ILE A 21 -1.21 -18.27 -25.48
CA ILE A 21 -0.49 -17.01 -25.74
C ILE A 21 -0.44 -16.14 -24.49
N LEU A 22 -1.54 -16.04 -23.73
CA LEU A 22 -1.56 -15.29 -22.48
C LEU A 22 -0.54 -15.88 -21.48
N ILE A 23 -0.57 -17.20 -21.24
CA ILE A 23 0.33 -17.83 -20.28
C ILE A 23 1.80 -17.66 -20.70
N GLU A 24 2.11 -17.81 -21.98
CA GLU A 24 3.45 -17.57 -22.50
C GLU A 24 3.87 -16.10 -22.33
N SER A 25 2.95 -15.14 -22.59
CA SER A 25 3.21 -13.71 -22.36
C SER A 25 3.52 -13.42 -20.90
N LEU A 26 2.76 -14.00 -19.96
CA LEU A 26 3.00 -13.84 -18.52
C LEU A 26 4.38 -14.38 -18.10
N LYS A 27 4.80 -15.52 -18.66
CA LYS A 27 6.15 -16.07 -18.41
C LYS A 27 7.24 -15.13 -18.92
N ARG A 28 7.05 -14.52 -20.09
CA ARG A 28 7.99 -13.54 -20.66
C ARG A 28 8.08 -12.24 -19.87
N GLU A 29 7.00 -11.86 -19.18
CA GLU A 29 6.97 -10.75 -18.22
C GLU A 29 7.48 -11.17 -16.81
N ASN A 30 8.04 -12.39 -16.68
CA ASN A 30 8.58 -12.94 -15.43
C ASN A 30 7.55 -13.02 -14.29
N VAL A 31 6.30 -13.33 -14.61
CA VAL A 31 5.25 -13.56 -13.63
C VAL A 31 5.49 -14.89 -12.92
N GLU A 32 5.72 -14.84 -11.62
CA GLU A 32 6.00 -16.01 -10.77
C GLU A 32 4.73 -16.54 -10.09
N ILE A 33 3.75 -15.64 -9.84
CA ILE A 33 2.55 -15.95 -9.07
C ILE A 33 1.33 -15.20 -9.65
N ILE A 34 0.20 -15.87 -9.64
CA ILE A 34 -1.11 -15.34 -10.05
C ILE A 34 -2.09 -15.57 -8.92
N PHE A 35 -2.86 -14.56 -8.55
CA PHE A 35 -4.01 -14.67 -7.66
C PHE A 35 -5.29 -14.69 -8.47
N GLY A 36 -6.27 -15.50 -8.10
CA GLY A 36 -7.49 -15.50 -8.90
C GLY A 36 -8.56 -16.47 -8.45
N TYR A 37 -9.64 -16.44 -9.22
CA TYR A 37 -10.79 -17.33 -9.03
C TYR A 37 -11.34 -17.77 -10.39
N PRO A 38 -11.45 -19.09 -10.66
CA PRO A 38 -11.94 -19.62 -11.95
C PRO A 38 -13.43 -19.38 -12.14
N GLY A 39 -13.85 -19.37 -13.42
CA GLY A 39 -15.25 -19.33 -13.81
C GLY A 39 -15.40 -19.54 -15.31
N GLY A 40 -16.63 -19.58 -15.80
CA GLY A 40 -16.97 -20.04 -17.14
C GLY A 40 -16.25 -19.34 -18.30
N ALA A 41 -16.01 -18.03 -18.19
CA ALA A 41 -15.37 -17.25 -19.26
C ALA A 41 -13.85 -17.48 -19.32
N VAL A 42 -13.20 -17.83 -18.20
CA VAL A 42 -11.74 -18.03 -18.11
C VAL A 42 -11.30 -19.49 -18.10
N LEU A 43 -12.22 -20.45 -18.28
CA LEU A 43 -11.86 -21.88 -18.33
C LEU A 43 -10.75 -22.19 -19.35
N PRO A 44 -10.71 -21.58 -20.55
CA PRO A 44 -9.59 -21.81 -21.47
C PRO A 44 -8.23 -21.38 -20.90
N ILE A 45 -8.20 -20.28 -20.12
CA ILE A 45 -6.98 -19.78 -19.46
C ILE A 45 -6.53 -20.75 -18.38
N TYR A 46 -7.46 -21.28 -17.58
CA TYR A 46 -7.15 -22.27 -16.53
C TYR A 46 -6.72 -23.63 -17.12
N ASP A 47 -7.24 -24.03 -18.29
CA ASP A 47 -6.76 -25.22 -19.01
C ASP A 47 -5.32 -25.02 -19.52
N ALA A 48 -5.02 -23.83 -20.04
CA ALA A 48 -3.64 -23.47 -20.44
C ALA A 48 -2.68 -23.41 -19.24
N LEU A 49 -3.12 -22.89 -18.08
CA LEU A 49 -2.35 -22.91 -16.84
C LEU A 49 -2.06 -24.32 -16.34
N TYR A 50 -3.00 -25.26 -16.50
CA TYR A 50 -2.79 -26.66 -16.14
C TYR A 50 -1.69 -27.31 -16.99
N LYS A 51 -1.63 -26.99 -18.27
CA LYS A 51 -0.63 -27.49 -19.22
C LYS A 51 0.74 -26.81 -19.07
N ASN A 52 0.73 -25.52 -18.75
CA ASN A 52 1.92 -24.66 -18.66
C ASN A 52 1.91 -23.88 -17.33
N PRO A 53 2.21 -24.52 -16.18
CA PRO A 53 1.96 -23.95 -14.89
C PRO A 53 2.79 -22.70 -14.60
N ILE A 54 2.10 -21.68 -14.07
CA ILE A 54 2.60 -20.60 -13.22
C ILE A 54 1.95 -20.83 -11.87
N ARG A 55 2.64 -20.54 -10.76
CA ARG A 55 2.06 -20.69 -9.42
C ARG A 55 0.77 -19.89 -9.33
N HIS A 56 -0.35 -20.55 -9.09
CA HIS A 56 -1.65 -19.93 -8.97
C HIS A 56 -2.21 -20.11 -7.56
N ILE A 57 -2.67 -19.02 -6.95
CA ILE A 57 -3.30 -19.00 -5.63
C ILE A 57 -4.80 -18.81 -5.81
N LEU A 58 -5.54 -19.85 -5.46
CA LEU A 58 -7.00 -19.83 -5.46
C LEU A 58 -7.48 -19.12 -4.20
N ALA A 59 -7.77 -17.83 -4.30
CA ALA A 59 -8.46 -17.07 -3.25
C ALA A 59 -9.90 -17.61 -3.06
N LYS A 60 -10.54 -17.24 -1.98
CA LYS A 60 -11.92 -17.69 -1.72
C LYS A 60 -12.97 -16.63 -2.14
N HIS A 61 -12.48 -15.47 -2.54
CA HIS A 61 -13.25 -14.39 -3.16
C HIS A 61 -12.33 -13.52 -4.03
N GLU A 62 -12.81 -12.95 -5.13
CA GLU A 62 -12.00 -12.14 -6.03
C GLU A 62 -11.45 -10.88 -5.34
N GLN A 63 -12.20 -10.29 -4.39
CA GLN A 63 -11.70 -9.21 -3.56
C GLN A 63 -10.46 -9.65 -2.75
N GLY A 64 -10.48 -10.85 -2.19
CA GLY A 64 -9.32 -11.44 -1.52
C GLY A 64 -8.13 -11.64 -2.46
N ALA A 65 -8.40 -12.09 -3.70
CA ALA A 65 -7.37 -12.27 -4.72
C ALA A 65 -6.64 -10.96 -5.06
N ILE A 66 -7.40 -9.88 -5.29
CA ILE A 66 -6.79 -8.61 -5.67
C ILE A 66 -6.07 -7.95 -4.50
N HIS A 67 -6.58 -7.99 -3.27
CA HIS A 67 -5.86 -7.47 -2.11
C HIS A 67 -4.59 -8.30 -1.80
N ALA A 68 -4.59 -9.60 -2.06
CA ALA A 68 -3.37 -10.40 -2.00
C ALA A 68 -2.35 -9.95 -3.07
N ALA A 69 -2.80 -9.68 -4.28
CA ALA A 69 -1.94 -9.13 -5.34
C ALA A 69 -1.34 -7.76 -4.97
N GLU A 70 -2.11 -6.91 -4.29
CA GLU A 70 -1.61 -5.62 -3.75
C GLU A 70 -0.54 -5.81 -2.68
N GLY A 71 -0.77 -6.71 -1.72
CA GLY A 71 0.22 -7.05 -0.70
C GLY A 71 1.51 -7.60 -1.29
N TYR A 72 1.39 -8.48 -2.29
CA TYR A 72 2.52 -9.00 -3.05
C TYR A 72 3.30 -7.89 -3.77
N ALA A 73 2.59 -6.98 -4.45
CA ALA A 73 3.22 -5.89 -5.19
C ALA A 73 3.97 -4.92 -4.27
N ARG A 74 3.43 -4.58 -3.11
CA ARG A 74 4.08 -3.68 -2.13
C ARG A 74 5.40 -4.25 -1.60
N VAL A 75 5.44 -5.55 -1.34
CA VAL A 75 6.62 -6.19 -0.72
C VAL A 75 7.67 -6.57 -1.75
N SER A 76 7.24 -7.22 -2.84
CA SER A 76 8.17 -7.70 -3.88
C SER A 76 8.69 -6.58 -4.79
N GLY A 77 7.95 -5.47 -4.91
CA GLY A 77 8.20 -4.43 -5.91
C GLY A 77 7.99 -4.91 -7.35
N LYS A 78 7.31 -6.06 -7.54
CA LYS A 78 6.86 -6.61 -8.82
C LYS A 78 5.37 -6.33 -9.02
N PRO A 79 4.84 -6.30 -10.26
CA PRO A 79 3.40 -6.15 -10.45
C PRO A 79 2.64 -7.37 -9.92
N GLY A 80 1.53 -7.12 -9.22
CA GLY A 80 0.58 -8.16 -8.85
C GLY A 80 -0.28 -8.57 -10.04
N VAL A 81 -0.53 -9.87 -10.22
CA VAL A 81 -1.30 -10.40 -11.33
C VAL A 81 -2.56 -11.10 -10.82
N VAL A 82 -3.71 -10.71 -11.38
CA VAL A 82 -5.02 -11.27 -10.99
C VAL A 82 -5.76 -11.78 -12.21
N ILE A 83 -6.41 -12.95 -12.08
CA ILE A 83 -7.30 -13.50 -13.10
C ILE A 83 -8.67 -13.81 -12.50
N ALA A 84 -9.74 -13.24 -13.05
CA ALA A 84 -11.12 -13.52 -12.66
C ALA A 84 -12.04 -13.68 -13.86
N THR A 85 -13.16 -14.35 -13.64
CA THR A 85 -14.17 -14.57 -14.70
C THR A 85 -14.98 -13.30 -14.98
N SER A 86 -15.83 -13.35 -16.00
CA SER A 86 -16.77 -12.27 -16.36
C SER A 86 -17.85 -12.00 -15.31
N GLY A 87 -18.60 -10.94 -15.49
CA GLY A 87 -19.74 -10.59 -14.66
C GLY A 87 -19.35 -10.40 -13.20
N PRO A 88 -19.92 -11.18 -12.25
CA PRO A 88 -19.65 -10.99 -10.82
C PRO A 88 -18.17 -11.19 -10.44
N GLY A 89 -17.44 -12.06 -11.13
CA GLY A 89 -16.02 -12.23 -10.89
C GLY A 89 -15.22 -10.96 -11.18
N ALA A 90 -15.47 -10.34 -12.32
CA ALA A 90 -14.86 -9.07 -12.71
C ALA A 90 -15.31 -7.91 -11.79
N THR A 91 -16.59 -7.81 -11.47
CA THR A 91 -17.11 -6.71 -10.62
C THR A 91 -16.63 -6.82 -9.17
N ASN A 92 -16.35 -8.01 -8.66
CA ASN A 92 -15.77 -8.20 -7.32
C ASN A 92 -14.33 -7.69 -7.19
N LEU A 93 -13.64 -7.40 -8.29
CA LEU A 93 -12.29 -6.82 -8.30
C LEU A 93 -12.28 -5.29 -8.14
N ILE A 94 -13.41 -4.62 -8.34
CA ILE A 94 -13.50 -3.15 -8.49
C ILE A 94 -12.90 -2.41 -7.30
N THR A 95 -13.22 -2.83 -6.08
CA THR A 95 -12.68 -2.21 -4.86
C THR A 95 -11.16 -2.28 -4.84
N GLY A 96 -10.55 -3.42 -5.10
CA GLY A 96 -9.10 -3.56 -5.10
C GLY A 96 -8.42 -2.82 -6.27
N ILE A 97 -9.06 -2.77 -7.46
CA ILE A 97 -8.55 -1.93 -8.57
C ILE A 97 -8.53 -0.46 -8.15
N ALA A 98 -9.60 0.03 -7.51
CA ALA A 98 -9.67 1.41 -7.03
C ALA A 98 -8.65 1.69 -5.93
N ASP A 99 -8.43 0.74 -5.01
CA ASP A 99 -7.43 0.82 -3.95
C ASP A 99 -6.01 0.92 -4.53
N ALA A 100 -5.67 0.02 -5.44
CA ALA A 100 -4.39 0.03 -6.14
C ALA A 100 -4.14 1.34 -6.91
N MET A 101 -5.18 1.91 -7.54
CA MET A 101 -5.07 3.20 -8.23
C MET A 101 -4.80 4.34 -7.24
N MET A 102 -5.48 4.35 -6.10
CA MET A 102 -5.30 5.38 -5.07
C MET A 102 -3.92 5.29 -4.41
N ASP A 103 -3.41 4.08 -4.19
CA ASP A 103 -2.14 3.84 -3.53
C ASP A 103 -0.95 3.67 -4.49
N SER A 104 -1.20 3.84 -5.80
CA SER A 104 -0.18 3.78 -6.86
C SER A 104 0.54 2.42 -6.91
N LEU A 105 -0.23 1.32 -6.86
CA LEU A 105 0.30 -0.03 -6.91
C LEU A 105 0.23 -0.62 -8.32
N PRO A 106 1.32 -1.22 -8.82
CA PRO A 106 1.30 -1.86 -10.12
C PRO A 106 0.52 -3.17 -10.06
N LEU A 107 -0.62 -3.22 -10.73
CA LEU A 107 -1.39 -4.46 -10.93
C LEU A 107 -1.67 -4.66 -12.41
N VAL A 108 -1.67 -5.93 -12.85
CA VAL A 108 -2.19 -6.33 -14.15
C VAL A 108 -3.33 -7.31 -13.93
N VAL A 109 -4.53 -6.88 -14.29
CA VAL A 109 -5.78 -7.57 -13.99
C VAL A 109 -6.35 -8.14 -15.28
N PHE A 110 -6.59 -9.44 -15.32
CA PHE A 110 -7.20 -10.14 -16.45
C PHE A 110 -8.62 -10.54 -16.09
N THR A 111 -9.58 -10.06 -16.86
CA THR A 111 -10.99 -10.47 -16.73
C THR A 111 -11.41 -11.29 -17.94
N GLY A 112 -12.20 -12.32 -17.69
CA GLY A 112 -12.90 -12.98 -18.78
C GLY A 112 -14.09 -12.15 -19.24
N GLN A 113 -14.49 -12.33 -20.51
CA GLN A 113 -15.67 -11.69 -21.06
C GLN A 113 -16.49 -12.73 -21.85
N VAL A 114 -17.76 -12.45 -22.07
CA VAL A 114 -18.59 -13.23 -23.01
C VAL A 114 -18.00 -13.19 -24.42
N ALA A 115 -18.43 -14.09 -25.32
CA ALA A 115 -17.91 -14.10 -26.68
C ALA A 115 -18.17 -12.76 -27.38
N THR A 116 -17.25 -12.34 -28.26
CA THR A 116 -17.32 -11.05 -28.98
C THR A 116 -18.64 -10.81 -29.70
N SER A 117 -19.26 -11.87 -30.19
CA SER A 117 -20.55 -11.82 -30.94
C SER A 117 -21.77 -11.45 -30.08
N VAL A 118 -21.66 -11.54 -28.75
CA VAL A 118 -22.77 -11.27 -27.80
C VAL A 118 -22.48 -10.14 -26.82
N ILE A 119 -21.34 -9.47 -26.93
CA ILE A 119 -21.05 -8.26 -26.13
C ILE A 119 -22.06 -7.17 -26.49
N GLY A 120 -22.67 -6.57 -25.46
CA GLY A 120 -23.71 -5.54 -25.62
C GLY A 120 -25.12 -6.09 -25.80
N SER A 121 -25.34 -7.40 -25.58
CA SER A 121 -26.64 -8.03 -25.70
C SER A 121 -27.28 -8.47 -24.38
N ASP A 122 -26.72 -8.03 -23.23
CA ASP A 122 -27.12 -8.48 -21.90
C ASP A 122 -26.98 -10.01 -21.71
N ALA A 123 -25.92 -10.58 -22.28
CA ALA A 123 -25.63 -11.99 -22.18
C ALA A 123 -25.38 -12.44 -20.74
N PHE A 124 -25.59 -13.73 -20.44
CA PHE A 124 -25.35 -14.26 -19.11
C PHE A 124 -23.93 -13.98 -18.59
N GLN A 125 -23.83 -13.35 -17.43
CA GLN A 125 -22.57 -12.90 -16.82
C GLN A 125 -21.77 -11.89 -17.67
N GLU A 126 -22.43 -11.11 -18.50
CA GLU A 126 -21.84 -9.95 -19.13
C GLU A 126 -21.79 -8.77 -18.14
N ALA A 127 -20.70 -8.03 -18.17
CA ALA A 127 -20.58 -6.72 -17.52
C ALA A 127 -19.68 -5.82 -18.37
N ASP A 128 -20.02 -4.54 -18.50
CA ASP A 128 -19.15 -3.53 -19.12
C ASP A 128 -18.00 -3.17 -18.16
N ILE A 129 -17.09 -4.12 -17.98
CA ILE A 129 -15.97 -3.94 -17.06
C ILE A 129 -15.02 -2.83 -17.50
N ILE A 130 -14.92 -2.56 -18.81
CA ILE A 130 -14.13 -1.45 -19.35
C ILE A 130 -14.72 -0.12 -18.89
N GLY A 131 -16.03 0.09 -19.07
CA GLY A 131 -16.71 1.30 -18.62
C GLY A 131 -16.62 1.51 -17.12
N ILE A 132 -16.77 0.43 -16.33
CA ILE A 132 -16.70 0.47 -14.86
C ILE A 132 -15.28 0.83 -14.39
N THR A 133 -14.23 0.31 -15.02
CA THR A 133 -12.85 0.45 -14.55
C THR A 133 -12.11 1.65 -15.14
N MET A 134 -12.65 2.29 -16.16
CA MET A 134 -12.03 3.44 -16.84
C MET A 134 -11.54 4.54 -15.87
N PRO A 135 -12.31 4.98 -14.86
CA PRO A 135 -11.87 6.03 -13.93
C PRO A 135 -10.90 5.55 -12.83
N ILE A 136 -10.69 4.25 -12.67
CA ILE A 136 -9.91 3.66 -11.59
C ILE A 136 -8.72 2.81 -12.07
N THR A 137 -8.34 2.95 -13.35
CA THR A 137 -7.18 2.29 -13.96
C THR A 137 -6.32 3.30 -14.69
N LYS A 138 -5.02 3.01 -14.83
CA LYS A 138 -4.15 3.78 -15.73
C LYS A 138 -4.52 3.58 -17.19
N HIS A 139 -4.87 2.35 -17.52
CA HIS A 139 -5.36 1.98 -18.85
C HIS A 139 -6.16 0.68 -18.77
N ASN A 140 -7.02 0.45 -19.75
CA ASN A 140 -7.71 -0.82 -19.91
C ASN A 140 -7.82 -1.20 -21.39
N TYR A 141 -7.76 -2.50 -21.66
CA TYR A 141 -7.85 -3.10 -22.98
C TYR A 141 -9.00 -4.08 -23.02
N GLN A 142 -9.80 -4.05 -24.10
CA GLN A 142 -10.63 -5.17 -24.50
C GLN A 142 -10.00 -5.83 -25.73
N VAL A 143 -9.58 -7.08 -25.62
CA VAL A 143 -8.90 -7.79 -26.70
C VAL A 143 -9.91 -8.14 -27.79
N ARG A 144 -9.76 -7.52 -28.97
CA ARG A 144 -10.64 -7.75 -30.12
C ARG A 144 -9.98 -8.55 -31.23
N ASN A 145 -8.66 -8.55 -31.27
CA ASN A 145 -7.87 -9.31 -32.24
C ASN A 145 -6.83 -10.13 -31.50
N LEU A 146 -6.88 -11.44 -31.70
CA LEU A 146 -5.98 -12.38 -31.03
C LEU A 146 -4.48 -12.09 -31.30
N ASN A 147 -4.15 -11.59 -32.48
CA ASN A 147 -2.76 -11.30 -32.84
C ASN A 147 -2.16 -10.15 -32.05
N ASP A 148 -2.99 -9.28 -31.45
CA ASP A 148 -2.55 -8.14 -30.66
C ASP A 148 -2.30 -8.53 -29.17
N LEU A 149 -2.74 -9.71 -28.75
CA LEU A 149 -2.68 -10.12 -27.34
C LEU A 149 -1.27 -10.08 -26.73
N PRO A 150 -0.20 -10.60 -27.38
CA PRO A 150 1.15 -10.51 -26.83
C PRO A 150 1.62 -9.06 -26.63
N LYS A 151 1.31 -8.20 -27.60
CA LYS A 151 1.63 -6.77 -27.56
C LYS A 151 0.87 -6.08 -26.41
N ILE A 152 -0.44 -6.33 -26.31
CA ILE A 152 -1.30 -5.76 -25.25
C ILE A 152 -0.78 -6.13 -23.85
N VAL A 153 -0.42 -7.41 -23.64
CA VAL A 153 0.13 -7.85 -22.36
C VAL A 153 1.42 -7.08 -22.02
N LYS A 154 2.35 -7.00 -22.97
CA LYS A 154 3.62 -6.28 -22.78
C LYS A 154 3.41 -4.79 -22.48
N GLU A 155 2.51 -4.13 -23.22
CA GLU A 155 2.15 -2.72 -22.98
C GLU A 155 1.50 -2.53 -21.59
N ALA A 156 0.63 -3.45 -21.17
CA ALA A 156 -0.03 -3.39 -19.87
C ALA A 156 0.97 -3.46 -18.71
N PHE A 157 1.94 -4.37 -18.76
CA PHE A 157 3.00 -4.44 -17.77
C PHE A 157 3.87 -3.17 -17.75
N HIS A 158 4.21 -2.65 -18.94
CA HIS A 158 4.95 -1.40 -19.05
C HIS A 158 4.17 -0.22 -18.43
N ILE A 159 2.89 -0.06 -18.77
CA ILE A 159 2.06 1.03 -18.24
C ILE A 159 1.88 0.89 -16.72
N ALA A 160 1.64 -0.33 -16.23
CA ALA A 160 1.43 -0.57 -14.80
C ALA A 160 2.66 -0.19 -13.95
N THR A 161 3.88 -0.41 -14.46
CA THR A 161 5.13 -0.32 -13.69
C THR A 161 5.95 0.95 -13.93
N THR A 162 5.64 1.74 -14.95
CA THR A 162 6.40 2.96 -15.30
C THR A 162 5.64 4.23 -14.95
N GLY A 163 6.34 5.35 -14.83
CA GLY A 163 5.76 6.59 -14.32
C GLY A 163 5.21 6.37 -12.90
N ARG A 164 4.09 7.00 -12.56
CA ARG A 164 3.35 6.65 -11.35
C ARG A 164 2.75 5.25 -11.53
N PRO A 165 3.11 4.25 -10.71
CA PRO A 165 2.55 2.90 -10.84
C PRO A 165 1.03 2.88 -10.65
N GLY A 166 0.38 1.85 -11.18
CA GLY A 166 -1.07 1.71 -11.01
C GLY A 166 -1.63 0.53 -11.80
N PRO A 167 -2.92 0.20 -11.60
CA PRO A 167 -3.57 -0.95 -12.22
C PRO A 167 -3.84 -0.75 -13.71
N VAL A 168 -3.68 -1.83 -14.47
CA VAL A 168 -4.10 -1.96 -15.86
C VAL A 168 -4.98 -3.20 -15.97
N LEU A 169 -6.10 -3.08 -16.69
CA LEU A 169 -7.02 -4.19 -16.90
C LEU A 169 -7.01 -4.65 -18.37
N ILE A 170 -7.03 -5.96 -18.56
CA ILE A 170 -7.16 -6.61 -19.87
C ILE A 170 -8.38 -7.53 -19.83
N ASP A 171 -9.41 -7.17 -20.60
CA ASP A 171 -10.65 -7.92 -20.74
C ASP A 171 -10.55 -8.86 -21.95
N ILE A 172 -10.70 -10.17 -21.73
CA ILE A 172 -10.45 -11.20 -22.74
C ILE A 172 -11.74 -11.94 -23.06
N PRO A 173 -12.35 -11.70 -24.23
CA PRO A 173 -13.51 -12.47 -24.68
C PRO A 173 -13.19 -13.97 -24.82
N LYS A 174 -14.18 -14.82 -24.48
CA LYS A 174 -14.02 -16.28 -24.45
C LYS A 174 -13.63 -16.88 -25.81
N ASP A 175 -14.15 -16.36 -26.89
CA ASP A 175 -13.79 -16.79 -28.25
C ASP A 175 -12.35 -16.42 -28.61
N ILE A 176 -11.86 -15.24 -28.17
CA ILE A 176 -10.45 -14.85 -28.33
C ILE A 176 -9.54 -15.81 -27.56
N ALA A 177 -9.91 -16.19 -26.32
CA ALA A 177 -9.13 -17.14 -25.53
C ALA A 177 -9.07 -18.55 -26.17
N ASN A 178 -10.10 -18.97 -26.90
CA ASN A 178 -10.17 -20.27 -27.55
C ASN A 178 -9.60 -20.31 -28.97
N ASN A 179 -9.62 -19.19 -29.72
CA ASN A 179 -9.15 -19.14 -31.09
C ASN A 179 -7.63 -19.33 -31.16
N GLU A 180 -7.16 -19.86 -32.27
CA GLU A 180 -5.75 -20.16 -32.53
C GLU A 180 -5.13 -19.19 -33.55
N THR A 181 -3.86 -18.84 -33.29
CA THR A 181 -3.02 -18.10 -34.25
C THR A 181 -1.55 -18.51 -34.11
N ARG A 182 -0.72 -18.03 -35.01
CA ARG A 182 0.74 -18.07 -34.85
C ARG A 182 1.19 -16.77 -34.20
N PRO A 183 1.51 -16.77 -32.90
CA PRO A 183 1.85 -15.53 -32.18
C PRO A 183 3.23 -15.02 -32.61
N SER A 184 3.38 -13.69 -32.54
CA SER A 184 4.68 -13.02 -32.43
C SER A 184 4.81 -12.44 -31.04
N PHE A 185 5.94 -12.68 -30.39
CA PHE A 185 6.27 -12.11 -29.07
C PHE A 185 7.36 -11.05 -29.15
N ASP A 186 7.89 -10.81 -30.35
CA ASP A 186 8.94 -9.81 -30.58
C ASP A 186 8.31 -8.44 -30.86
N HIS A 187 7.83 -7.82 -29.76
CA HIS A 187 7.24 -6.48 -29.79
C HIS A 187 8.07 -5.53 -28.95
N THR A 188 8.39 -4.36 -29.50
CA THR A 188 8.83 -3.19 -28.73
C THR A 188 7.61 -2.44 -28.22
N VAL A 189 7.70 -1.87 -27.01
CA VAL A 189 6.63 -1.01 -26.51
C VAL A 189 6.78 0.37 -27.14
N GLU A 190 5.80 0.75 -27.95
CA GLU A 190 5.76 2.05 -28.63
C GLU A 190 4.43 2.74 -28.29
N LEU A 191 4.48 3.60 -27.28
CA LEU A 191 3.34 4.38 -26.77
C LEU A 191 3.65 5.88 -26.86
N PRO A 192 3.47 6.52 -28.05
CA PRO A 192 3.83 7.93 -28.24
C PRO A 192 3.13 8.89 -27.27
N GLY A 193 1.93 8.55 -26.80
CA GLY A 193 1.15 9.32 -25.82
C GLY A 193 1.49 9.06 -24.36
N TYR A 194 2.43 8.14 -24.07
CA TYR A 194 2.80 7.78 -22.71
C TYR A 194 4.33 7.72 -22.57
N GLN A 195 4.90 8.83 -22.13
CA GLN A 195 6.35 8.98 -21.94
C GLN A 195 6.61 9.64 -20.57
N PRO A 196 6.69 8.87 -19.48
CA PRO A 196 6.97 9.42 -18.16
C PRO A 196 8.33 10.15 -18.12
N THR A 197 8.37 11.31 -17.46
CA THR A 197 9.60 12.05 -17.22
C THR A 197 10.32 11.41 -16.04
N ILE A 198 11.46 10.76 -16.30
CA ILE A 198 12.26 10.11 -15.26
C ILE A 198 13.33 11.07 -14.72
N VAL A 199 14.08 11.72 -15.62
CA VAL A 199 15.21 12.59 -15.26
C VAL A 199 14.69 14.00 -14.97
N PRO A 200 14.86 14.51 -13.72
CA PRO A 200 14.45 15.85 -13.36
C PRO A 200 15.22 16.94 -14.12
N ASN A 201 14.58 18.10 -14.26
CA ASN A 201 15.25 19.27 -14.84
C ASN A 201 16.29 19.82 -13.86
N ILE A 202 17.56 19.82 -14.26
CA ILE A 202 18.69 20.27 -13.44
C ILE A 202 18.55 21.72 -12.95
N LEU A 203 17.91 22.62 -13.70
CA LEU A 203 17.69 23.99 -13.26
C LEU A 203 16.70 24.06 -12.07
N GLN A 204 15.75 23.15 -11.99
CA GLN A 204 14.85 23.08 -10.83
C GLN A 204 15.55 22.45 -9.61
N ILE A 205 16.43 21.47 -9.84
CA ILE A 205 17.28 20.91 -8.79
C ILE A 205 18.16 22.02 -8.18
N ARG A 206 18.84 22.85 -8.99
CA ARG A 206 19.64 23.97 -8.50
C ARG A 206 18.84 25.02 -7.75
N LYS A 207 17.61 25.33 -8.19
CA LYS A 207 16.71 26.22 -7.43
C LYS A 207 16.36 25.64 -6.06
N LEU A 208 16.20 24.33 -5.96
CA LEU A 208 15.98 23.68 -4.67
C LEU A 208 17.24 23.75 -3.81
N THR A 209 18.42 23.52 -4.39
CA THR A 209 19.70 23.67 -3.68
C THR A 209 19.86 25.09 -3.10
N GLU A 210 19.64 26.13 -3.90
CA GLU A 210 19.67 27.55 -3.44
C GLU A 210 18.62 27.82 -2.33
N ALA A 211 17.45 27.18 -2.40
CA ALA A 211 16.43 27.31 -1.35
C ALA A 211 16.85 26.63 -0.04
N ILE A 212 17.53 25.49 -0.12
CA ILE A 212 18.08 24.78 1.05
C ILE A 212 19.16 25.64 1.74
N GLU A 213 20.11 26.19 1.00
CA GLU A 213 21.21 27.02 1.53
C GLU A 213 20.72 28.21 2.36
N THR A 214 19.56 28.75 2.02
CA THR A 214 19.00 29.96 2.65
C THR A 214 17.93 29.67 3.70
N SER A 215 17.47 28.43 3.82
CA SER A 215 16.40 28.03 4.75
C SER A 215 16.90 27.96 6.20
N GLN A 216 16.06 28.39 7.13
CA GLN A 216 16.34 28.31 8.57
C GLN A 216 15.52 27.22 9.26
N LYS A 217 14.42 26.79 8.63
CA LYS A 217 13.49 25.79 9.16
C LYS A 217 13.05 24.80 8.08
N PRO A 218 13.99 24.15 7.41
CA PRO A 218 13.63 23.19 6.37
C PRO A 218 13.03 21.92 6.97
N VAL A 219 12.11 21.28 6.21
CA VAL A 219 11.53 19.97 6.54
C VAL A 219 11.41 19.14 5.27
N ILE A 220 11.83 17.90 5.33
CA ILE A 220 11.55 16.89 4.31
C ILE A 220 10.23 16.20 4.64
N LEU A 221 9.36 16.11 3.63
CA LEU A 221 8.16 15.27 3.66
C LEU A 221 8.36 14.10 2.69
N ALA A 222 8.46 12.88 3.23
CA ALA A 222 8.67 11.67 2.45
C ALA A 222 7.38 10.87 2.31
N GLY A 223 6.90 10.74 1.07
CA GLY A 223 5.72 9.96 0.71
C GLY A 223 6.05 8.58 0.15
N ALA A 224 5.02 7.86 -0.32
CA ALA A 224 5.15 6.55 -0.95
C ALA A 224 6.03 6.56 -2.21
N GLY A 225 6.15 7.71 -2.88
CA GLY A 225 7.03 7.87 -4.04
C GLY A 225 8.49 7.52 -3.77
N VAL A 226 8.98 7.72 -2.52
CA VAL A 226 10.32 7.28 -2.10
C VAL A 226 10.45 5.76 -2.15
N LEU A 227 9.43 5.03 -1.67
CA LEU A 227 9.41 3.56 -1.68
C LEU A 227 9.27 3.02 -3.11
N HIS A 228 8.39 3.60 -3.93
CA HIS A 228 8.21 3.20 -5.33
C HIS A 228 9.48 3.43 -6.17
N ALA A 229 10.18 4.52 -5.93
CA ALA A 229 11.46 4.82 -6.57
C ALA A 229 12.64 4.01 -6.01
N LYS A 230 12.44 3.25 -4.91
CA LYS A 230 13.51 2.54 -4.16
C LYS A 230 14.63 3.51 -3.76
N ALA A 231 14.27 4.66 -3.21
CA ALA A 231 15.15 5.80 -2.94
C ALA A 231 15.40 6.04 -1.44
N SER A 232 15.15 5.02 -0.59
CA SER A 232 15.30 5.15 0.87
C SER A 232 16.74 5.43 1.30
N ASP A 233 17.72 4.79 0.64
CA ASP A 233 19.14 5.00 0.93
C ASP A 233 19.59 6.41 0.52
N GLU A 234 19.15 6.88 -0.63
CA GLU A 234 19.43 8.24 -1.11
C GLU A 234 18.75 9.30 -0.24
N LEU A 235 17.53 9.03 0.25
CA LEU A 235 16.84 9.91 1.19
C LEU A 235 17.58 10.00 2.53
N LEU A 236 18.03 8.87 3.06
CA LEU A 236 18.81 8.82 4.31
C LEU A 236 20.11 9.62 4.14
N ALA A 237 20.89 9.35 3.09
CA ALA A 237 22.13 10.06 2.81
C ALA A 237 21.91 11.57 2.66
N PHE A 238 20.85 11.99 1.97
CA PHE A 238 20.52 13.40 1.78
C PHE A 238 20.12 14.08 3.09
N ALA A 239 19.32 13.43 3.92
CA ALA A 239 18.91 13.96 5.22
C ALA A 239 20.10 14.08 6.19
N GLU A 240 21.00 13.08 6.21
CA GLU A 240 22.22 13.11 7.02
C GLU A 240 23.20 14.18 6.55
N GLU A 241 23.42 14.33 5.24
CA GLU A 241 24.29 15.38 4.67
C GLU A 241 23.79 16.79 5.01
N THR A 242 22.45 17.01 4.93
CA THR A 242 21.87 18.35 5.12
C THR A 242 21.40 18.63 6.55
N ASN A 243 21.37 17.62 7.45
CA ASN A 243 20.73 17.66 8.75
C ASN A 243 19.25 18.04 8.74
N ILE A 244 18.55 17.94 7.59
CA ILE A 244 17.15 18.32 7.49
C ILE A 244 16.25 17.22 8.10
N PRO A 245 15.36 17.57 9.05
CA PRO A 245 14.46 16.60 9.66
C PRO A 245 13.39 16.08 8.70
N VAL A 246 12.98 14.82 8.93
CA VAL A 246 12.10 14.06 8.02
C VAL A 246 10.77 13.73 8.69
N VAL A 247 9.68 14.03 7.99
CA VAL A 247 8.31 13.62 8.27
C VAL A 247 7.89 12.59 7.23
N ASN A 248 7.32 11.48 7.64
CA ASN A 248 6.71 10.53 6.72
C ASN A 248 5.20 10.75 6.59
N THR A 249 4.66 10.54 5.38
CA THR A 249 3.20 10.32 5.24
C THR A 249 2.84 8.92 5.73
N LEU A 250 1.54 8.63 5.89
CA LEU A 250 1.06 7.28 6.24
C LEU A 250 1.66 6.21 5.31
N LEU A 251 1.57 6.40 4.00
CA LEU A 251 2.12 5.45 3.01
C LEU A 251 3.65 5.57 2.82
N GLY A 252 4.25 6.62 3.36
CA GLY A 252 5.70 6.82 3.35
C GLY A 252 6.42 6.17 4.54
N LEU A 253 5.70 5.63 5.53
CA LEU A 253 6.31 4.98 6.69
C LEU A 253 7.25 3.85 6.27
N GLY A 254 8.46 3.85 6.86
CA GLY A 254 9.54 2.94 6.51
C GLY A 254 10.44 3.42 5.37
N SER A 255 10.10 4.51 4.66
CA SER A 255 11.00 5.13 3.67
C SER A 255 12.20 5.82 4.33
N PHE A 256 12.06 6.20 5.59
CA PHE A 256 13.11 6.73 6.46
C PHE A 256 13.07 5.98 7.80
N PRO A 257 14.22 5.58 8.39
CA PRO A 257 14.25 4.79 9.62
C PRO A 257 13.61 5.52 10.80
N ALA A 258 12.68 4.86 11.49
CA ALA A 258 11.93 5.48 12.60
C ALA A 258 12.77 5.70 13.87
N ASP A 259 13.90 5.03 13.99
CA ASP A 259 14.87 5.17 15.10
C ASP A 259 15.95 6.24 14.82
N HIS A 260 15.94 6.85 13.63
CA HIS A 260 16.91 7.89 13.28
C HIS A 260 16.60 9.22 14.02
N PRO A 261 17.60 9.97 14.53
CA PRO A 261 17.39 11.23 15.26
C PRO A 261 16.58 12.28 14.47
N LEU A 262 16.80 12.38 13.15
CA LEU A 262 16.09 13.31 12.28
C LEU A 262 14.63 12.91 11.98
N PHE A 263 14.19 11.71 12.34
CA PHE A 263 12.81 11.29 12.14
C PHE A 263 11.85 11.99 13.09
N LEU A 264 10.85 12.69 12.57
CA LEU A 264 9.87 13.43 13.37
C LEU A 264 8.55 12.67 13.61
N GLY A 265 8.38 11.54 12.92
CA GLY A 265 7.16 10.75 12.96
C GLY A 265 6.30 10.91 11.70
N MET A 266 5.08 10.37 11.79
CA MET A 266 4.08 10.53 10.75
C MET A 266 3.42 11.91 10.83
N GLY A 267 3.21 12.55 9.67
CA GLY A 267 2.42 13.78 9.56
C GLY A 267 0.96 13.54 9.20
N GLY A 268 0.11 14.52 9.42
CA GLY A 268 -1.30 14.52 9.06
C GLY A 268 -2.26 14.34 10.23
N MET A 269 -3.51 13.93 9.93
CA MET A 269 -4.63 13.90 10.88
C MET A 269 -4.33 13.16 12.19
N HIS A 270 -3.64 12.04 12.12
CA HIS A 270 -3.21 11.24 13.27
C HIS A 270 -1.69 11.25 13.45
N GLY A 271 -1.03 12.27 12.90
CA GLY A 271 0.40 12.45 13.00
C GLY A 271 0.88 12.81 14.40
N THR A 272 2.20 12.76 14.60
CA THR A 272 2.81 13.23 15.84
C THR A 272 2.69 14.75 15.94
N TYR A 273 2.66 15.27 17.17
CA TYR A 273 2.69 16.72 17.42
C TYR A 273 3.90 17.36 16.72
N THR A 274 5.06 16.77 16.90
CA THR A 274 6.31 17.29 16.33
C THR A 274 6.29 17.35 14.81
N ALA A 275 5.83 16.28 14.14
CA ALA A 275 5.76 16.25 12.66
C ALA A 275 4.80 17.32 12.12
N ASN A 276 3.63 17.46 12.73
CA ASN A 276 2.61 18.43 12.30
C ASN A 276 3.07 19.88 12.56
N MET A 277 3.68 20.15 13.71
CA MET A 277 4.21 21.48 14.01
C MET A 277 5.43 21.82 13.15
N ALA A 278 6.28 20.84 12.83
CA ALA A 278 7.40 21.04 11.92
C ALA A 278 6.91 21.48 10.53
N MET A 279 5.91 20.80 9.96
CA MET A 279 5.31 21.19 8.68
C MET A 279 4.58 22.55 8.75
N TYR A 280 3.96 22.87 9.89
CA TYR A 280 3.26 24.14 10.06
C TYR A 280 4.20 25.36 10.17
N GLU A 281 5.35 25.18 10.84
CA GLU A 281 6.31 26.27 11.15
C GLU A 281 7.44 26.40 10.15
N CYS A 282 7.66 25.41 9.27
CA CYS A 282 8.77 25.40 8.34
C CYS A 282 8.74 26.60 7.37
N ASP A 283 9.92 27.01 6.89
CA ASP A 283 10.09 28.01 5.85
C ASP A 283 10.37 27.38 4.46
N LEU A 284 10.80 26.09 4.46
CA LEU A 284 10.97 25.28 3.26
C LEU A 284 10.41 23.87 3.53
N LEU A 285 9.43 23.46 2.72
CA LEU A 285 8.90 22.09 2.72
C LEU A 285 9.35 21.39 1.44
N ILE A 286 10.18 20.36 1.60
CA ILE A 286 10.70 19.56 0.48
C ILE A 286 9.90 18.26 0.42
N ASN A 287 8.99 18.17 -0.52
CA ASN A 287 8.13 17.00 -0.69
C ASN A 287 8.72 16.02 -1.71
N PHE A 288 9.03 14.80 -1.27
CA PHE A 288 9.44 13.68 -2.10
C PHE A 288 8.29 12.67 -2.25
N GLY A 289 7.54 12.76 -3.34
CA GLY A 289 6.55 11.78 -3.74
C GLY A 289 5.34 11.62 -2.82
N ALA A 290 4.86 12.71 -2.19
CA ALA A 290 3.59 12.74 -1.48
C ALA A 290 2.55 13.58 -2.25
N ARG A 291 1.29 13.13 -2.26
CA ARG A 291 0.21 13.74 -3.06
C ARG A 291 -0.51 14.91 -2.40
N PHE A 292 -0.19 15.26 -1.17
CA PHE A 292 -0.89 16.29 -0.39
C PHE A 292 -2.41 16.06 -0.30
N ASP A 293 -2.82 14.85 0.09
CA ASP A 293 -4.22 14.52 0.34
C ASP A 293 -4.76 15.22 1.60
N ASP A 294 -6.08 15.21 1.76
CA ASP A 294 -6.77 15.91 2.84
C ASP A 294 -6.45 15.36 4.25
N ARG A 295 -6.07 14.08 4.36
CA ARG A 295 -5.66 13.48 5.64
C ARG A 295 -4.28 13.95 6.07
N LEU A 296 -3.42 14.29 5.12
CA LEU A 296 -2.11 14.88 5.38
C LEU A 296 -2.21 16.38 5.66
N THR A 297 -2.94 17.12 4.81
CA THR A 297 -2.91 18.59 4.84
C THR A 297 -3.85 19.19 5.87
N GLY A 298 -4.94 18.50 6.21
CA GLY A 298 -6.05 19.15 6.91
C GLY A 298 -6.56 20.35 6.12
N ASN A 299 -6.83 21.46 6.80
CA ASN A 299 -7.22 22.70 6.14
C ASN A 299 -6.04 23.31 5.37
N ILE A 300 -6.11 23.29 4.04
CA ILE A 300 -5.04 23.73 3.14
C ILE A 300 -4.59 25.17 3.43
N LYS A 301 -5.47 26.07 3.85
CA LYS A 301 -5.10 27.46 4.19
C LYS A 301 -4.13 27.55 5.37
N HIS A 302 -4.04 26.52 6.18
CA HIS A 302 -3.18 26.42 7.35
C HIS A 302 -2.05 25.41 7.17
N PHE A 303 -1.93 24.80 5.98
CA PHE A 303 -0.87 23.84 5.69
C PHE A 303 0.40 24.58 5.24
N ALA A 304 1.48 24.41 5.99
CA ALA A 304 2.79 25.02 5.71
C ALA A 304 2.71 26.52 5.29
N PRO A 305 2.00 27.39 6.04
CA PRO A 305 1.55 28.71 5.55
C PRO A 305 2.69 29.70 5.33
N LYS A 306 3.90 29.38 5.79
CA LYS A 306 5.12 30.22 5.66
C LYS A 306 6.16 29.62 4.74
N ALA A 307 5.94 28.39 4.28
CA ALA A 307 6.95 27.64 3.57
C ALA A 307 6.97 27.96 2.06
N LYS A 308 8.17 28.01 1.49
CA LYS A 308 8.35 27.66 0.08
C LYS A 308 8.16 26.15 -0.04
N VAL A 309 7.33 25.70 -0.98
CA VAL A 309 7.08 24.29 -1.22
C VAL A 309 7.84 23.86 -2.47
N ALA A 310 8.77 22.92 -2.30
CA ALA A 310 9.36 22.16 -3.38
C ALA A 310 8.61 20.82 -3.49
N HIS A 311 8.13 20.50 -4.68
CA HIS A 311 7.36 19.27 -4.92
C HIS A 311 8.03 18.45 -6.01
N ILE A 312 8.59 17.33 -5.58
CA ILE A 312 9.21 16.32 -6.43
C ILE A 312 8.22 15.18 -6.62
N ASP A 313 7.75 14.97 -7.82
CA ASP A 313 6.84 13.88 -8.16
C ASP A 313 7.05 13.41 -9.60
N ILE A 314 6.87 12.11 -9.84
CA ILE A 314 6.95 11.52 -11.17
C ILE A 314 5.69 11.82 -12.01
N ASP A 315 4.57 12.10 -11.35
CA ASP A 315 3.30 12.44 -11.97
C ASP A 315 3.13 13.96 -12.03
N PRO A 316 3.27 14.56 -13.22
CA PRO A 316 3.13 16.01 -13.36
C PRO A 316 1.75 16.54 -12.95
N ALA A 317 0.71 15.66 -12.94
CA ALA A 317 -0.65 16.04 -12.56
C ALA A 317 -0.81 16.25 -11.04
N GLU A 318 0.08 15.73 -10.21
CA GLU A 318 0.05 15.93 -8.76
C GLU A 318 0.72 17.25 -8.35
N ILE A 319 1.63 17.79 -9.16
CA ILE A 319 2.36 19.03 -8.83
C ILE A 319 1.43 20.23 -8.87
N GLY A 320 1.31 20.92 -7.73
CA GLY A 320 0.45 22.11 -7.61
C GLY A 320 -1.06 21.81 -7.59
N LYS A 321 -1.46 20.55 -7.55
CA LYS A 321 -2.88 20.14 -7.57
C LYS A 321 -3.65 20.60 -6.31
N ASN A 322 -3.08 20.34 -5.14
CA ASN A 322 -3.72 20.62 -3.85
C ASN A 322 -3.03 21.74 -3.07
N VAL A 323 -1.71 21.80 -3.14
CA VAL A 323 -0.88 22.79 -2.43
C VAL A 323 -0.08 23.57 -3.45
N GLU A 324 -0.02 24.89 -3.27
CA GLU A 324 0.79 25.78 -4.14
C GLU A 324 2.25 25.32 -4.14
N THR A 325 2.83 25.16 -5.33
CA THR A 325 4.19 24.67 -5.51
C THR A 325 5.09 25.80 -6.04
N HIS A 326 6.11 26.14 -5.29
CA HIS A 326 7.09 27.19 -5.64
C HIS A 326 8.24 26.65 -6.50
N ILE A 327 8.66 25.41 -6.23
CA ILE A 327 9.73 24.73 -6.96
C ILE A 327 9.18 23.39 -7.47
N PRO A 328 8.60 23.35 -8.68
CA PRO A 328 8.09 22.12 -9.28
C PRO A 328 9.24 21.30 -9.88
N ILE A 329 9.33 20.02 -9.52
CA ILE A 329 10.33 19.08 -10.04
C ILE A 329 9.63 17.82 -10.51
N VAL A 330 9.38 17.71 -11.82
CA VAL A 330 8.85 16.48 -12.42
C VAL A 330 9.97 15.50 -12.66
N GLY A 331 9.89 14.31 -12.08
CA GLY A 331 10.89 13.27 -12.26
C GLY A 331 10.82 12.20 -11.17
N ASP A 332 11.62 11.17 -11.35
CA ASP A 332 11.78 10.09 -10.38
C ASP A 332 12.49 10.61 -9.12
N VAL A 333 12.01 10.18 -7.94
CA VAL A 333 12.54 10.64 -6.64
C VAL A 333 14.00 10.22 -6.46
N LYS A 334 14.38 9.00 -6.89
CA LYS A 334 15.76 8.52 -6.78
C LYS A 334 16.71 9.35 -7.64
N GLU A 335 16.30 9.65 -8.87
CA GLU A 335 17.07 10.51 -9.78
C GLU A 335 17.21 11.93 -9.22
N ALA A 336 16.13 12.47 -8.62
CA ALA A 336 16.17 13.80 -8.00
C ALA A 336 17.12 13.84 -6.80
N LEU A 337 17.02 12.88 -5.87
CA LEU A 337 17.93 12.78 -4.72
C LEU A 337 19.38 12.55 -5.16
N SER A 338 19.60 11.69 -6.16
CA SER A 338 20.93 11.44 -6.73
C SER A 338 21.56 12.69 -7.35
N GLN A 339 20.75 13.59 -7.95
CA GLN A 339 21.23 14.86 -8.46
C GLN A 339 21.51 15.85 -7.32
N LEU A 340 20.61 15.95 -6.33
CA LEU A 340 20.79 16.81 -5.15
C LEU A 340 22.05 16.48 -4.35
N LEU A 341 22.37 15.20 -4.21
CA LEU A 341 23.60 14.74 -3.53
C LEU A 341 24.88 15.10 -4.30
N LYS A 342 24.80 15.31 -5.62
CA LYS A 342 25.95 15.69 -6.46
C LYS A 342 26.16 17.21 -6.60
N GLU A 343 25.10 18.01 -6.36
CA GLU A 343 25.24 19.47 -6.40
C GLU A 343 26.06 19.94 -5.19
N ASP A 344 27.04 20.82 -5.47
CA ASP A 344 27.76 21.51 -4.40
C ASP A 344 26.82 22.49 -3.70
N LYS A 345 26.75 22.43 -2.37
CA LYS A 345 25.84 23.25 -1.59
C LYS A 345 26.39 23.61 -0.22
N GLU A 346 26.08 24.79 0.24
CA GLU A 346 26.33 25.20 1.62
C GLU A 346 25.25 24.61 2.53
N ILE A 347 25.66 23.91 3.58
CA ILE A 347 24.73 23.32 4.54
C ILE A 347 24.27 24.40 5.52
N PRO A 348 22.95 24.67 5.64
CA PRO A 348 22.46 25.70 6.54
C PRO A 348 22.67 25.33 8.01
N GLU A 349 23.04 26.32 8.84
CA GLU A 349 23.08 26.12 10.29
C GLU A 349 21.66 26.17 10.88
N ILE A 350 21.05 25.00 11.10
CA ILE A 350 19.68 24.85 11.59
C ILE A 350 19.60 24.28 13.02
N ASN A 351 20.67 24.42 13.80
CA ASN A 351 20.76 23.86 15.14
C ASN A 351 19.64 24.35 16.08
N GLU A 352 19.27 25.64 16.01
CA GLU A 352 18.15 26.17 16.82
C GLU A 352 16.81 25.52 16.43
N TRP A 353 16.60 25.23 15.15
CA TRP A 353 15.43 24.54 14.66
C TRP A 353 15.36 23.10 15.17
N LEU A 354 16.46 22.34 15.09
CA LEU A 354 16.54 20.97 15.59
C LEU A 354 16.28 20.92 17.10
N LEU A 355 16.89 21.80 17.88
CA LEU A 355 16.64 21.90 19.34
C LEU A 355 15.17 22.23 19.65
N HIS A 356 14.53 23.08 18.84
CA HIS A 356 13.11 23.39 18.97
C HIS A 356 12.23 22.15 18.73
N LEU A 357 12.52 21.36 17.71
CA LEU A 357 11.81 20.13 17.40
C LEU A 357 12.06 19.02 18.42
N GLU A 358 13.28 18.90 18.95
CA GLU A 358 13.58 17.99 20.07
C GLU A 358 12.78 18.33 21.33
N LYS A 359 12.60 19.63 21.59
CA LYS A 359 11.73 20.07 22.69
C LYS A 359 10.30 19.61 22.46
N TYR A 360 9.78 19.71 21.24
CA TYR A 360 8.44 19.18 20.92
C TYR A 360 8.34 17.67 21.10
N LYS A 361 9.34 16.90 20.65
CA LYS A 361 9.37 15.44 20.87
C LYS A 361 9.32 15.06 22.36
N ARG A 362 10.03 15.80 23.20
CA ARG A 362 10.09 15.56 24.64
C ARG A 362 8.81 15.99 25.35
N ASP A 363 8.32 17.19 25.03
CA ASP A 363 7.22 17.83 25.76
C ASP A 363 5.84 17.30 25.30
N PHE A 364 5.72 16.80 24.08
CA PHE A 364 4.46 16.29 23.49
C PHE A 364 4.64 14.91 22.85
N PRO A 365 5.05 13.89 23.60
CA PRO A 365 5.20 12.54 23.06
C PRO A 365 3.84 11.93 22.71
N LEU A 366 3.85 10.88 21.87
CA LEU A 366 2.69 10.00 21.75
C LEU A 366 2.43 9.32 23.10
N TRP A 367 1.33 9.69 23.72
CA TRP A 367 1.02 9.17 25.05
C TRP A 367 0.39 7.78 25.02
N LEU A 368 0.55 7.06 26.12
CA LEU A 368 -0.08 5.78 26.36
C LEU A 368 -1.07 5.93 27.51
N SER A 369 -2.19 5.21 27.46
CA SER A 369 -3.10 5.16 28.60
C SER A 369 -2.41 4.55 29.81
N ASP A 370 -2.44 5.25 30.95
CA ASP A 370 -1.87 4.76 32.22
C ASP A 370 -2.80 3.80 32.98
N ASP A 371 -4.01 3.62 32.47
CA ASP A 371 -4.98 2.71 33.03
C ASP A 371 -4.54 1.26 32.81
N GLU A 372 -4.47 0.48 33.90
CA GLU A 372 -3.97 -0.90 33.90
C GLU A 372 -5.04 -1.94 33.51
N GLU A 373 -6.33 -1.58 33.45
CA GLU A 373 -7.39 -2.52 33.08
C GLU A 373 -7.47 -2.78 31.57
N GLY A 374 -7.36 -4.04 31.18
CA GLY A 374 -7.48 -4.50 29.79
C GLY A 374 -6.21 -4.28 28.96
N ILE A 375 -6.26 -4.64 27.68
CA ILE A 375 -5.12 -4.50 26.77
C ILE A 375 -5.15 -3.11 26.12
N SER A 376 -4.08 -2.30 26.36
CA SER A 376 -3.85 -1.10 25.58
C SER A 376 -3.42 -1.47 24.15
N PRO A 377 -4.13 -1.02 23.11
CA PRO A 377 -3.76 -1.32 21.73
C PRO A 377 -2.38 -0.75 21.37
N GLN A 378 -2.03 0.41 21.91
CA GLN A 378 -0.72 1.04 21.68
C GLN A 378 0.41 0.20 22.29
N ARG A 379 0.23 -0.32 23.52
CA ARG A 379 1.20 -1.20 24.17
C ARG A 379 1.30 -2.54 23.46
N LEU A 380 0.17 -3.07 22.97
CA LEU A 380 0.15 -4.30 22.16
C LEU A 380 0.98 -4.15 20.89
N VAL A 381 0.84 -3.03 20.16
CA VAL A 381 1.68 -2.73 19.00
C VAL A 381 3.16 -2.67 19.36
N LYS A 382 3.51 -1.99 20.47
CA LYS A 382 4.90 -1.92 20.96
C LYS A 382 5.45 -3.29 21.38
N MET A 383 4.61 -4.19 21.93
CA MET A 383 5.02 -5.56 22.22
C MET A 383 5.32 -6.33 20.93
N ILE A 384 4.47 -6.22 19.91
CA ILE A 384 4.69 -6.86 18.60
C ILE A 384 6.01 -6.35 18.00
N HIS A 385 6.24 -5.04 17.99
CA HIS A 385 7.51 -4.46 17.55
C HIS A 385 8.71 -5.02 18.32
N LYS A 386 8.64 -5.02 19.66
CA LYS A 386 9.74 -5.50 20.53
C LYS A 386 10.12 -6.94 20.22
N PHE A 387 9.13 -7.83 20.11
CA PHE A 387 9.40 -9.26 19.90
C PHE A 387 9.75 -9.60 18.43
N SER A 388 9.28 -8.81 17.46
CA SER A 388 9.72 -8.88 16.06
C SER A 388 11.02 -8.11 15.80
N LYS A 389 11.53 -7.37 16.78
CA LYS A 389 12.68 -6.45 16.66
C LYS A 389 12.48 -5.37 15.57
N GLY A 390 11.22 -5.00 15.29
CA GLY A 390 10.88 -4.09 14.20
C GLY A 390 11.04 -4.65 12.78
N GLU A 391 11.39 -5.94 12.65
CA GLU A 391 11.75 -6.58 11.38
C GLU A 391 10.56 -7.17 10.63
N ALA A 392 9.42 -7.40 11.31
CA ALA A 392 8.26 -8.02 10.68
C ALA A 392 7.66 -7.14 9.57
N ILE A 393 7.13 -7.81 8.55
CA ILE A 393 6.23 -7.18 7.59
C ILE A 393 4.86 -7.08 8.25
N VAL A 394 4.33 -5.87 8.40
CA VAL A 394 3.06 -5.62 9.07
C VAL A 394 2.01 -5.17 8.07
N SER A 395 0.98 -5.99 7.92
CA SER A 395 -0.23 -5.64 7.17
C SER A 395 -1.32 -5.21 8.13
N THR A 396 -2.01 -4.11 7.84
CA THR A 396 -3.18 -3.71 8.62
C THR A 396 -4.44 -3.63 7.79
N ASP A 397 -5.55 -3.92 8.44
CA ASP A 397 -6.86 -3.49 7.99
C ASP A 397 -7.08 -2.00 8.32
N VAL A 398 -8.22 -1.43 7.95
CA VAL A 398 -8.51 -0.01 8.09
C VAL A 398 -9.36 0.27 9.34
N GLY A 399 -8.90 1.20 10.17
CA GLY A 399 -9.56 1.61 11.40
C GLY A 399 -8.59 2.16 12.45
N GLN A 400 -8.99 2.15 13.73
CA GLN A 400 -8.13 2.62 14.82
C GLN A 400 -6.81 1.82 14.91
N HIS A 401 -6.87 0.51 14.71
CA HIS A 401 -5.69 -0.38 14.74
C HIS A 401 -4.64 0.02 13.69
N GLN A 402 -5.05 0.45 12.50
CA GLN A 402 -4.17 0.99 11.46
C GLN A 402 -3.38 2.19 12.00
N MET A 403 -4.07 3.14 12.62
CA MET A 403 -3.44 4.35 13.14
C MET A 403 -2.53 4.07 14.34
N TRP A 404 -2.94 3.18 15.25
CA TRP A 404 -2.05 2.77 16.36
C TRP A 404 -0.78 2.09 15.86
N VAL A 405 -0.85 1.27 14.82
CA VAL A 405 0.35 0.69 14.19
C VAL A 405 1.21 1.78 13.55
N ALA A 406 0.60 2.68 12.77
CA ALA A 406 1.32 3.78 12.13
C ALA A 406 2.05 4.69 13.14
N GLN A 407 1.45 4.91 14.33
CA GLN A 407 2.02 5.76 15.39
C GLN A 407 3.09 5.03 16.24
N HIS A 408 2.90 3.74 16.54
CA HIS A 408 3.64 3.06 17.62
C HIS A 408 4.51 1.89 17.17
N TYR A 409 4.41 1.40 15.93
CA TYR A 409 5.26 0.28 15.51
C TYR A 409 6.71 0.71 15.24
N GLY A 410 6.93 1.84 14.58
CA GLY A 410 8.29 2.33 14.28
C GLY A 410 9.01 1.47 13.23
N PHE A 411 8.70 1.71 11.97
CA PHE A 411 9.29 0.99 10.84
C PHE A 411 10.72 1.49 10.56
N VAL A 412 11.71 0.61 10.59
CA VAL A 412 13.13 0.92 10.37
C VAL A 412 13.64 0.51 8.99
N ARG A 413 12.85 -0.26 8.23
CA ARG A 413 13.19 -0.75 6.89
C ARG A 413 12.07 -0.47 5.89
N PRO A 414 12.40 -0.24 4.60
CA PRO A 414 11.40 -0.06 3.56
C PRO A 414 10.59 -1.35 3.30
N ASN A 415 9.39 -1.18 2.74
CA ASN A 415 8.48 -2.24 2.32
C ASN A 415 8.06 -3.21 3.46
N ARG A 416 8.05 -2.74 4.70
CA ARG A 416 7.57 -3.50 5.88
C ARG A 416 6.17 -3.06 6.34
N TRP A 417 5.63 -2.00 5.75
CA TRP A 417 4.32 -1.45 6.05
C TRP A 417 3.34 -1.63 4.90
N ILE A 418 2.23 -2.33 5.15
CA ILE A 418 1.21 -2.65 4.16
C ILE A 418 -0.15 -2.21 4.70
N THR A 419 -0.79 -1.27 4.01
CA THR A 419 -2.09 -0.76 4.41
C THR A 419 -2.80 -0.13 3.22
N SER A 420 -4.13 -0.08 3.26
CA SER A 420 -4.94 0.72 2.34
C SER A 420 -4.96 2.17 2.86
N GLY A 421 -4.19 3.04 2.23
CA GLY A 421 -4.03 4.42 2.70
C GLY A 421 -4.92 5.41 2.00
N GLY A 422 -5.06 5.33 0.69
CA GLY A 422 -5.81 6.29 -0.13
C GLY A 422 -7.31 6.02 -0.16
N LEU A 423 -7.72 4.78 -0.39
CA LEU A 423 -9.13 4.39 -0.42
C LEU A 423 -9.66 4.05 0.97
N GLY A 424 -8.84 3.48 1.83
CA GLY A 424 -9.23 3.12 3.19
C GLY A 424 -10.15 1.89 3.25
N THR A 425 -9.75 0.83 2.55
CA THR A 425 -10.57 -0.37 2.34
C THR A 425 -10.56 -1.29 3.54
N MET A 426 -11.69 -1.45 4.22
CA MET A 426 -11.88 -2.51 5.20
C MET A 426 -11.94 -3.88 4.51
N GLY A 427 -11.34 -4.89 5.15
CA GLY A 427 -11.17 -6.23 4.58
C GLY A 427 -9.84 -6.42 3.82
N PHE A 428 -9.02 -5.38 3.71
CA PHE A 428 -7.73 -5.39 3.02
C PHE A 428 -6.66 -6.22 3.78
N GLY A 429 -6.61 -6.09 5.11
CA GLY A 429 -5.44 -6.47 5.91
C GLY A 429 -5.05 -7.95 5.84
N LEU A 430 -6.02 -8.87 5.95
CA LEU A 430 -5.77 -10.30 5.94
C LEU A 430 -5.29 -10.80 4.56
N PRO A 431 -5.99 -10.56 3.44
CA PRO A 431 -5.52 -11.01 2.14
C PRO A 431 -4.22 -10.32 1.71
N ALA A 432 -3.99 -9.05 2.05
CA ALA A 432 -2.72 -8.38 1.78
C ALA A 432 -1.53 -9.04 2.52
N ALA A 433 -1.74 -9.51 3.76
CA ALA A 433 -0.75 -10.31 4.48
C ALA A 433 -0.44 -11.63 3.76
N ILE A 434 -1.44 -12.28 3.14
CA ILE A 434 -1.24 -13.47 2.32
C ILE A 434 -0.31 -13.17 1.15
N GLY A 435 -0.59 -12.10 0.41
CA GLY A 435 0.26 -11.67 -0.70
C GLY A 435 1.68 -11.33 -0.28
N ALA A 436 1.83 -10.64 0.85
CA ALA A 436 3.13 -10.33 1.44
C ALA A 436 3.93 -11.59 1.80
N GLN A 437 3.28 -12.61 2.35
CA GLN A 437 3.95 -13.86 2.71
C GLN A 437 4.40 -14.65 1.47
N PHE A 438 3.66 -14.56 0.36
CA PHE A 438 4.11 -15.13 -0.91
C PHE A 438 5.24 -14.33 -1.57
N ALA A 439 5.36 -13.05 -1.27
CA ALA A 439 6.47 -12.22 -1.74
C ALA A 439 7.77 -12.48 -0.97
N GLU A 440 7.65 -12.75 0.34
CA GLU A 440 8.78 -12.96 1.27
C GLU A 440 8.47 -14.18 2.16
N GLU A 441 8.72 -15.38 1.63
CA GLU A 441 8.33 -16.65 2.27
C GLU A 441 9.03 -16.90 3.61
N GLU A 442 10.24 -16.37 3.79
CA GLU A 442 11.05 -16.59 5.00
C GLU A 442 10.84 -15.54 6.09
N GLU A 443 10.25 -14.41 5.74
CA GLU A 443 10.05 -13.31 6.66
C GLU A 443 8.83 -13.51 7.56
N THR A 444 8.84 -12.89 8.73
CA THR A 444 7.68 -12.88 9.63
C THR A 444 6.65 -11.88 9.13
N VAL A 445 5.47 -12.35 8.78
CA VAL A 445 4.33 -11.50 8.41
C VAL A 445 3.32 -11.46 9.54
N VAL A 446 2.93 -10.25 9.90
CA VAL A 446 1.93 -9.95 10.94
C VAL A 446 0.75 -9.22 10.31
N ALA A 447 -0.46 -9.78 10.44
CA ALA A 447 -1.70 -9.12 10.08
C ALA A 447 -2.35 -8.54 11.34
N ILE A 448 -2.51 -7.22 11.41
CA ILE A 448 -3.23 -6.53 12.51
C ILE A 448 -4.54 -6.01 11.94
N VAL A 449 -5.63 -6.63 12.37
CA VAL A 449 -6.97 -6.40 11.81
C VAL A 449 -7.97 -6.06 12.92
N GLY A 450 -8.99 -5.27 12.59
CA GLY A 450 -10.13 -5.06 13.49
C GLY A 450 -11.11 -6.23 13.41
N ASP A 451 -11.89 -6.44 14.46
CA ASP A 451 -12.90 -7.49 14.53
C ASP A 451 -13.93 -7.43 13.39
N ALA A 452 -14.31 -6.24 12.96
CA ALA A 452 -15.26 -6.06 11.86
C ALA A 452 -14.59 -6.24 10.48
N GLY A 453 -13.41 -5.65 10.26
CA GLY A 453 -12.67 -5.78 8.99
C GLY A 453 -12.26 -7.22 8.71
N PHE A 454 -11.81 -7.95 9.75
CA PHE A 454 -11.49 -9.37 9.63
C PHE A 454 -12.66 -10.21 9.11
N GLN A 455 -13.90 -9.91 9.56
CA GLN A 455 -15.09 -10.64 9.12
C GLN A 455 -15.43 -10.44 7.64
N MET A 456 -14.92 -9.41 6.99
CA MET A 456 -15.17 -9.15 5.57
C MET A 456 -14.41 -10.10 4.64
N THR A 457 -13.26 -10.65 5.11
CA THR A 457 -12.37 -11.51 4.29
C THR A 457 -11.87 -12.74 5.04
N LEU A 458 -12.53 -13.13 6.14
CA LEU A 458 -12.14 -14.27 6.99
C LEU A 458 -12.04 -15.60 6.23
N GLN A 459 -12.76 -15.77 5.12
CA GLN A 459 -12.70 -16.97 4.28
C GLN A 459 -11.30 -17.22 3.70
N GLU A 460 -10.45 -16.20 3.64
CA GLU A 460 -9.07 -16.34 3.17
C GLU A 460 -8.18 -17.10 4.18
N LEU A 461 -8.67 -17.40 5.39
CA LEU A 461 -8.04 -18.37 6.30
C LEU A 461 -7.83 -19.73 5.64
N ALA A 462 -8.72 -20.11 4.69
CA ALA A 462 -8.55 -21.32 3.91
C ALA A 462 -7.26 -21.31 3.07
N VAL A 463 -6.90 -20.16 2.48
CA VAL A 463 -5.63 -19.99 1.73
C VAL A 463 -4.44 -20.11 2.67
N ILE A 464 -4.51 -19.46 3.84
CA ILE A 464 -3.45 -19.54 4.85
C ILE A 464 -3.20 -21.00 5.24
N LYS A 465 -4.26 -21.77 5.46
CA LYS A 465 -4.14 -23.18 5.82
C LYS A 465 -3.70 -24.07 4.67
N GLU A 466 -4.19 -23.82 3.46
CA GLU A 466 -3.85 -24.60 2.27
C GLU A 466 -2.33 -24.58 1.99
N PHE A 467 -1.69 -23.44 2.22
CA PHE A 467 -0.24 -23.25 1.99
C PHE A 467 0.58 -23.21 3.28
N ASP A 468 -0.01 -23.50 4.45
CA ASP A 468 0.60 -23.40 5.78
C ASP A 468 1.39 -22.08 5.99
N LEU A 469 0.85 -20.96 5.50
CA LEU A 469 1.49 -19.64 5.57
C LEU A 469 1.67 -19.21 7.04
N PRO A 470 2.90 -18.93 7.52
CA PRO A 470 3.17 -18.69 8.94
C PRO A 470 2.75 -17.31 9.45
N ILE A 471 1.67 -16.77 8.91
CA ILE A 471 1.14 -15.44 9.24
C ILE A 471 0.63 -15.41 10.69
N LYS A 472 0.95 -14.33 11.41
CA LYS A 472 0.45 -14.03 12.75
C LYS A 472 -0.69 -13.04 12.66
N ILE A 473 -1.91 -13.49 12.91
CA ILE A 473 -3.13 -12.70 12.79
C ILE A 473 -3.53 -12.20 14.18
N PHE A 474 -3.44 -10.88 14.38
CA PHE A 474 -3.89 -10.21 15.60
C PHE A 474 -5.21 -9.50 15.34
N ILE A 475 -6.30 -9.98 15.93
CA ILE A 475 -7.59 -9.30 15.89
C ILE A 475 -7.65 -8.32 17.06
N PHE A 476 -7.59 -7.03 16.76
CA PHE A 476 -7.80 -5.95 17.75
C PHE A 476 -9.29 -5.79 17.98
N ASN A 477 -9.81 -6.58 18.91
CA ASN A 477 -11.24 -6.75 19.15
C ASN A 477 -11.74 -5.80 20.24
N ASN A 478 -12.37 -4.71 19.82
CA ASN A 478 -13.03 -3.73 20.68
C ASN A 478 -14.57 -3.79 20.58
N GLN A 479 -15.12 -4.74 19.83
CA GLN A 479 -16.56 -4.91 19.58
C GLN A 479 -17.22 -3.67 18.97
N ALA A 480 -16.50 -2.96 18.10
CA ALA A 480 -17.00 -1.76 17.45
C ALA A 480 -16.28 -1.48 16.12
N LEU A 481 -16.97 -0.75 15.25
CA LEU A 481 -16.33 0.02 14.18
C LEU A 481 -15.60 1.20 14.83
N GLY A 482 -14.41 0.93 15.41
CA GLY A 482 -13.78 1.79 16.39
C GLY A 482 -13.55 3.24 15.95
N MET A 483 -13.12 3.46 14.69
CA MET A 483 -12.92 4.82 14.15
C MET A 483 -14.27 5.54 13.97
N VAL A 484 -15.29 4.84 13.46
CA VAL A 484 -16.65 5.39 13.32
C VAL A 484 -17.23 5.76 14.68
N ARG A 485 -17.10 4.87 15.68
CA ARG A 485 -17.51 5.13 17.06
C ARG A 485 -16.81 6.35 17.65
N GLN A 486 -15.48 6.47 17.47
CA GLN A 486 -14.71 7.62 17.96
C GLN A 486 -15.20 8.95 17.35
N TRP A 487 -15.56 8.94 16.07
CA TRP A 487 -16.11 10.12 15.40
C TRP A 487 -17.53 10.45 15.89
N GLN A 488 -18.36 9.45 16.12
CA GLN A 488 -19.70 9.64 16.70
C GLN A 488 -19.61 10.21 18.12
N GLU A 489 -18.65 9.76 18.91
CA GLU A 489 -18.37 10.31 20.22
C GLU A 489 -17.91 11.78 20.14
N ALA A 490 -16.95 12.07 19.27
CA ALA A 490 -16.34 13.39 19.19
C ALA A 490 -17.22 14.46 18.54
N PHE A 491 -18.07 14.10 17.55
CA PHE A 491 -18.76 15.06 16.67
C PHE A 491 -20.27 14.85 16.57
N TYR A 492 -20.83 13.77 17.16
CA TYR A 492 -22.25 13.43 17.07
C TYR A 492 -22.89 13.12 18.43
N GLU A 493 -22.39 13.75 19.51
CA GLU A 493 -22.97 13.66 20.86
C GLU A 493 -23.19 12.22 21.35
N GLU A 494 -22.21 11.34 21.09
CA GLU A 494 -22.23 9.93 21.49
C GLU A 494 -23.41 9.11 20.91
N ARG A 495 -24.00 9.57 19.81
CA ARG A 495 -25.06 8.83 19.13
C ARG A 495 -24.45 7.68 18.31
N TYR A 496 -24.19 6.54 18.98
CA TYR A 496 -23.54 5.36 18.40
C TYR A 496 -24.50 4.55 17.49
N SER A 497 -24.83 5.09 16.32
CA SER A 497 -25.70 4.41 15.36
C SER A 497 -24.92 3.39 14.55
N GLN A 498 -25.26 2.11 14.72
CA GLN A 498 -24.74 0.95 13.95
C GLN A 498 -23.20 0.80 13.98
N SER A 499 -22.54 1.34 14.98
CA SER A 499 -21.07 1.26 15.13
C SER A 499 -20.60 0.29 16.20
N LEU A 500 -21.53 -0.20 17.03
CA LEU A 500 -21.24 -1.22 18.03
C LEU A 500 -21.56 -2.61 17.47
N THR A 501 -20.67 -3.57 17.70
CA THR A 501 -20.77 -4.95 17.20
C THR A 501 -20.65 -5.95 18.37
N PRO A 502 -21.63 -5.96 19.31
CA PRO A 502 -21.53 -6.73 20.55
C PRO A 502 -21.59 -8.25 20.32
N VAL A 503 -22.19 -8.69 19.22
CA VAL A 503 -22.24 -10.09 18.83
C VAL A 503 -21.05 -10.41 17.94
N GLN A 504 -20.14 -11.23 18.44
CA GLN A 504 -18.91 -11.62 17.76
C GLN A 504 -18.83 -13.14 17.63
N PRO A 505 -18.23 -13.68 16.56
CA PRO A 505 -17.90 -15.09 16.50
C PRO A 505 -16.86 -15.44 17.59
N ASP A 506 -16.83 -16.69 17.98
CA ASP A 506 -15.72 -17.25 18.75
C ASP A 506 -14.54 -17.46 17.79
N TYR A 507 -13.61 -16.50 17.77
CA TYR A 507 -12.48 -16.50 16.82
C TYR A 507 -11.51 -17.67 17.06
N VAL A 508 -11.44 -18.20 18.30
CA VAL A 508 -10.61 -19.38 18.59
C VAL A 508 -11.22 -20.62 17.94
N LYS A 509 -12.53 -20.83 18.08
CA LYS A 509 -13.23 -21.93 17.40
C LYS A 509 -13.22 -21.76 15.89
N LEU A 510 -13.33 -20.52 15.40
CA LEU A 510 -13.23 -20.23 13.98
C LEU A 510 -11.85 -20.64 13.44
N ALA A 511 -10.76 -20.25 14.11
CA ALA A 511 -9.41 -20.65 13.74
C ALA A 511 -9.25 -22.18 13.74
N ASP A 512 -9.73 -22.84 14.79
CA ASP A 512 -9.69 -24.30 14.91
C ASP A 512 -10.46 -25.00 13.76
N SER A 513 -11.60 -24.45 13.33
CA SER A 513 -12.37 -24.98 12.20
C SER A 513 -11.59 -24.96 10.86
N TYR A 514 -10.61 -24.06 10.72
CA TYR A 514 -9.68 -24.03 9.60
C TYR A 514 -8.36 -24.79 9.87
N GLY A 515 -8.23 -25.42 11.05
CA GLY A 515 -7.00 -26.10 11.47
C GLY A 515 -5.83 -25.11 11.75
N ILE A 516 -6.17 -23.89 12.17
CA ILE A 516 -5.24 -22.84 12.60
C ILE A 516 -5.28 -22.73 14.11
N ARG A 517 -4.10 -22.63 14.75
CA ARG A 517 -4.02 -22.47 16.20
C ARG A 517 -4.56 -21.10 16.63
N GLY A 518 -5.58 -21.09 17.49
CA GLY A 518 -6.22 -19.88 18.00
C GLY A 518 -5.90 -19.61 19.46
N PHE A 519 -5.78 -18.31 19.81
CA PHE A 519 -5.65 -17.83 21.18
C PHE A 519 -6.63 -16.69 21.44
N LYS A 520 -7.03 -16.55 22.71
CA LYS A 520 -7.76 -15.38 23.20
C LYS A 520 -7.00 -14.81 24.37
N VAL A 521 -6.72 -13.50 24.32
CA VAL A 521 -6.01 -12.77 25.35
C VAL A 521 -6.81 -11.55 25.79
N SER A 522 -6.84 -11.29 27.12
CA SER A 522 -7.62 -10.22 27.73
C SER A 522 -6.78 -9.31 28.63
N THR A 523 -5.53 -9.69 28.88
CA THR A 523 -4.57 -8.92 29.68
C THR A 523 -3.26 -8.74 28.90
N GLU A 524 -2.51 -7.68 29.20
CA GLU A 524 -1.21 -7.42 28.60
C GLU A 524 -0.21 -8.56 28.87
N LYS A 525 -0.29 -9.17 30.06
CA LYS A 525 0.57 -10.30 30.43
C LYS A 525 0.30 -11.53 29.55
N GLU A 526 -0.98 -11.91 29.38
CA GLU A 526 -1.36 -13.00 28.49
C GLU A 526 -0.91 -12.71 27.05
N ALA A 527 -1.08 -11.47 26.57
CA ALA A 527 -0.65 -11.06 25.25
C ALA A 527 0.88 -11.21 25.08
N GLU A 528 1.67 -10.76 26.07
CA GLU A 528 3.13 -10.90 26.03
C GLU A 528 3.56 -12.37 25.98
N GLU A 529 2.95 -13.24 26.79
CA GLU A 529 3.24 -14.67 26.81
C GLU A 529 2.94 -15.34 25.47
N VAL A 530 1.76 -15.06 24.87
CA VAL A 530 1.35 -15.61 23.59
C VAL A 530 2.23 -15.07 22.44
N ILE A 531 2.55 -13.79 22.41
CA ILE A 531 3.43 -13.19 21.39
C ILE A 531 4.81 -13.86 21.45
N ARG A 532 5.39 -14.00 22.66
CA ARG A 532 6.70 -14.63 22.86
C ARG A 532 6.70 -16.08 22.36
N GLU A 533 5.63 -16.83 22.63
CA GLU A 533 5.49 -18.22 22.20
C GLU A 533 5.34 -18.35 20.68
N THR A 534 4.57 -17.47 20.05
CA THR A 534 4.04 -17.71 18.71
C THR A 534 4.74 -16.94 17.60
N LEU A 535 5.34 -15.78 17.89
CA LEU A 535 5.83 -14.88 16.84
C LEU A 535 6.91 -15.53 15.96
N ASN A 536 7.80 -16.32 16.56
CA ASN A 536 8.93 -16.96 15.87
C ASN A 536 8.64 -18.40 15.41
N VAL A 537 7.41 -18.89 15.58
CA VAL A 537 7.04 -20.25 15.15
C VAL A 537 6.57 -20.21 13.70
N ARG A 538 7.08 -21.07 12.85
CA ARG A 538 6.67 -21.16 11.44
C ARG A 538 5.33 -21.90 11.27
N GLN A 539 4.29 -21.38 11.88
CA GLN A 539 2.90 -21.86 11.76
C GLN A 539 1.95 -20.67 11.76
N PRO A 540 0.81 -20.76 11.07
CA PRO A 540 -0.24 -19.75 11.19
C PRO A 540 -0.82 -19.73 12.60
N VAL A 541 -1.06 -18.53 13.10
CA VAL A 541 -1.66 -18.32 14.43
C VAL A 541 -2.67 -17.18 14.36
N LEU A 542 -3.83 -17.36 15.01
CA LEU A 542 -4.83 -16.31 15.16
C LEU A 542 -4.98 -15.97 16.65
N ILE A 543 -4.90 -14.68 16.99
CA ILE A 543 -4.94 -14.17 18.35
C ILE A 543 -6.07 -13.14 18.46
N ASP A 544 -7.14 -13.50 19.18
CA ASP A 544 -8.23 -12.58 19.54
C ASP A 544 -7.80 -11.75 20.74
N CYS A 545 -7.35 -10.53 20.47
CA CYS A 545 -6.89 -9.57 21.48
C CYS A 545 -8.07 -8.71 21.94
N ARG A 546 -8.56 -8.92 23.16
CA ARG A 546 -9.63 -8.12 23.77
C ARG A 546 -9.06 -6.79 24.25
N ILE A 547 -8.99 -5.82 23.35
CA ILE A 547 -8.47 -4.49 23.64
C ILE A 547 -9.52 -3.63 24.34
N LYS A 548 -9.08 -2.54 24.97
CA LYS A 548 -9.95 -1.54 25.60
C LYS A 548 -11.00 -1.03 24.59
N PRO A 549 -12.31 -1.19 24.87
CA PRO A 549 -13.35 -0.90 23.85
C PRO A 549 -13.48 0.60 23.54
N MET A 550 -13.21 1.48 24.52
CA MET A 550 -13.38 2.93 24.34
C MET A 550 -12.07 3.67 24.06
N GLU A 551 -10.97 2.96 23.81
CA GLU A 551 -9.68 3.58 23.49
C GLU A 551 -9.76 4.41 22.20
N LYS A 552 -9.00 5.51 22.18
CA LYS A 552 -9.01 6.51 21.10
C LYS A 552 -7.67 6.60 20.40
N VAL A 553 -7.70 7.01 19.16
CA VAL A 553 -6.49 7.39 18.42
C VAL A 553 -6.26 8.88 18.62
N PHE A 554 -5.19 9.21 19.32
CA PHE A 554 -4.71 10.58 19.52
C PHE A 554 -3.21 10.69 19.21
N PRO A 555 -2.71 11.86 18.76
CA PRO A 555 -3.45 13.08 18.41
C PRO A 555 -4.42 12.91 17.24
N MET A 556 -5.37 13.84 17.11
CA MET A 556 -6.28 13.91 15.99
C MET A 556 -6.54 15.37 15.59
N ILE A 557 -6.63 15.62 14.30
CA ILE A 557 -7.07 16.90 13.75
C ILE A 557 -8.54 16.78 13.36
N ALA A 558 -9.39 17.63 13.93
CA ALA A 558 -10.81 17.65 13.60
C ALA A 558 -11.04 18.14 12.15
N PRO A 559 -12.13 17.71 11.48
CA PRO A 559 -12.46 18.18 10.15
C PRO A 559 -12.44 19.70 10.00
N GLY A 560 -11.79 20.21 8.97
CA GLY A 560 -11.68 21.63 8.69
C GLY A 560 -10.65 22.41 9.53
N LYS A 561 -9.94 21.74 10.45
CA LYS A 561 -8.88 22.30 11.28
C LYS A 561 -7.50 22.19 10.61
N GLY A 562 -6.58 23.07 11.02
CA GLY A 562 -5.18 23.05 10.56
C GLY A 562 -4.31 22.11 11.41
N LEU A 563 -3.10 21.83 10.92
CA LEU A 563 -2.15 20.91 11.57
C LEU A 563 -1.79 21.31 13.02
N HIS A 564 -1.83 22.59 13.35
CA HIS A 564 -1.56 23.14 14.67
C HIS A 564 -2.74 23.04 15.67
N GLU A 565 -3.91 22.65 15.19
CA GLU A 565 -5.15 22.56 15.99
C GLU A 565 -5.46 21.11 16.39
N MET A 566 -4.46 20.39 16.87
CA MET A 566 -4.61 18.99 17.29
C MET A 566 -5.37 18.88 18.61
N ILE A 567 -6.23 17.87 18.69
CA ILE A 567 -6.88 17.44 19.93
C ILE A 567 -6.22 16.17 20.48
N GLY A 568 -6.32 15.96 21.80
CA GLY A 568 -5.73 14.78 22.47
C GLY A 568 -4.21 14.85 22.61
N VAL A 569 -3.60 16.02 22.44
CA VAL A 569 -2.18 16.25 22.77
C VAL A 569 -2.07 16.45 24.29
N LYS A 570 -1.10 15.79 24.89
CA LYS A 570 -0.79 15.93 26.32
C LYS A 570 0.68 16.31 26.48
N PRO A 571 0.99 17.35 27.28
CA PRO A 571 2.36 17.70 27.63
C PRO A 571 2.97 16.71 28.62
#